data_6d2c22c57579c4aa47a03d8ae8b26d68
#
_entry.id   6d2c22c57579c4aa47a03d8ae8b26d68
#
_cell.length_a   1.000
_cell.length_b   1.000
_cell.length_c   1.000
_cell.angle_alpha   90.00
_cell.angle_beta   90.00
_cell.angle_gamma   90.00
#
_symmetry.space_group_name_H-M   'P 1'
#
loop_
_entity.id
_entity.type
_entity.pdbx_description
1 polymer ?
#
loop_
_entity_poly.entity_id
_entity_poly.type
_entity_poly.pdbx_seq_one_letter_code
_entity_poly.pdbx_strand_id
1 'polypeptide(L)'
;MPLTDLGIDEARTYRPNVPEPDGFDSFWAETLDEYSGVPQDLTAVPFDNRQALIDTWDLSWAGYHNSRVSGWLHAPAAVNGPLPLVIEYLGYSSSRGVPIGSVFAAAGYAHIVVDPRGQGWGHPTLTENCPDVHDGSGAPGFMTQSLSDPHGHYYRRLFTDAFRCLQAAREMELVDPTRIAVLGHSQGGGQAIAVCALAAMRGIKLAGAFVDVPFLCHIRRSCDIATDGPYDWKSFVTWLPTRHCAAVLSRLSGISTACISPVGPELLPGFQSR
;
A
#
# COMPACT_ATOMS: atom_id res chain seq x y z
N MET A 1 -19.66 14.39 14.65
CA MET A 1 -18.41 13.69 14.97
C MET A 1 -17.70 14.50 16.07
N PRO A 2 -17.24 13.89 17.14
CA PRO A 2 -16.41 14.61 18.09
C PRO A 2 -15.15 15.11 17.36
N LEU A 3 -14.69 16.31 17.70
CA LEU A 3 -13.38 16.81 17.24
C LEU A 3 -12.32 15.98 17.97
N THR A 4 -11.82 14.96 17.29
CA THR A 4 -10.89 13.97 17.87
C THR A 4 -9.44 14.29 17.56
N ASP A 5 -9.17 15.36 16.80
CA ASP A 5 -7.83 15.71 16.36
C ASP A 5 -7.51 17.20 16.59
N LEU A 6 -6.26 17.54 16.27
CA LEU A 6 -5.70 18.88 16.37
C LEU A 6 -6.41 19.86 15.44
N GLY A 7 -6.45 21.13 15.82
CA GLY A 7 -6.82 22.19 14.89
C GLY A 7 -5.87 22.27 13.70
N ILE A 8 -6.33 22.80 12.56
CA ILE A 8 -5.56 22.79 11.31
C ILE A 8 -4.18 23.46 11.45
N ASP A 9 -4.08 24.54 12.20
CA ASP A 9 -2.81 25.25 12.38
C ASP A 9 -1.85 24.49 13.29
N GLU A 10 -2.36 23.81 14.30
CA GLU A 10 -1.58 22.91 15.15
C GLU A 10 -1.13 21.68 14.37
N ALA A 11 -2.00 21.09 13.56
CA ALA A 11 -1.69 19.93 12.71
C ALA A 11 -0.58 20.24 11.70
N ARG A 12 -0.55 21.47 11.12
CA ARG A 12 0.51 21.90 10.18
C ARG A 12 1.90 21.89 10.81
N THR A 13 1.99 22.17 12.09
CA THR A 13 3.25 22.26 12.81
C THR A 13 3.55 21.02 13.65
N TYR A 14 2.60 20.07 13.71
CA TYR A 14 2.72 18.86 14.51
C TYR A 14 3.93 18.03 14.05
N ARG A 15 4.79 17.70 14.98
CA ARG A 15 5.96 16.84 14.80
C ARG A 15 6.04 15.85 15.95
N PRO A 16 5.54 14.63 15.76
CA PRO A 16 5.59 13.63 16.82
C PRO A 16 7.04 13.22 17.08
N ASN A 17 7.36 13.06 18.37
CA ASN A 17 8.61 12.43 18.77
C ASN A 17 8.42 10.92 18.75
N VAL A 18 8.67 10.31 17.59
CA VAL A 18 8.64 8.86 17.40
C VAL A 18 10.09 8.42 17.12
N PRO A 19 10.80 7.88 18.10
CA PRO A 19 12.17 7.45 17.88
C PRO A 19 12.17 6.24 16.93
N GLU A 20 13.16 6.23 16.04
CA GLU A 20 13.44 5.06 15.23
C GLU A 20 13.90 3.92 16.15
N PRO A 21 13.32 2.73 16.04
CA PRO A 21 13.72 1.60 16.87
C PRO A 21 15.07 1.02 16.40
N ASP A 22 15.83 0.49 17.36
CA ASP A 22 17.06 -0.22 17.04
C ASP A 22 16.82 -1.32 16.00
N GLY A 23 17.69 -1.38 14.99
CA GLY A 23 17.61 -2.38 13.94
C GLY A 23 16.48 -2.17 12.92
N PHE A 24 15.94 -0.96 12.80
CA PHE A 24 14.89 -0.64 11.82
C PHE A 24 15.32 -0.95 10.38
N ASP A 25 16.45 -0.42 9.97
CA ASP A 25 16.97 -0.62 8.61
C ASP A 25 17.31 -2.08 8.34
N SER A 26 17.94 -2.79 9.31
CA SER A 26 18.25 -4.21 9.16
C SER A 26 16.99 -5.07 9.03
N PHE A 27 15.95 -4.79 9.81
CA PHE A 27 14.66 -5.51 9.71
C PHE A 27 14.05 -5.43 8.31
N TRP A 28 14.05 -4.23 7.71
CA TRP A 28 13.49 -4.06 6.36
C TRP A 28 14.45 -4.57 5.28
N ALA A 29 15.77 -4.41 5.46
CA ALA A 29 16.74 -4.98 4.54
C ALA A 29 16.63 -6.51 4.49
N GLU A 30 16.59 -7.18 5.64
CA GLU A 30 16.36 -8.63 5.75
C GLU A 30 15.03 -9.06 5.13
N THR A 31 13.94 -8.29 5.41
CA THR A 31 12.63 -8.55 4.80
C THR A 31 12.68 -8.52 3.27
N LEU A 32 13.38 -7.55 2.70
CA LEU A 32 13.53 -7.45 1.25
C LEU A 32 14.49 -8.52 0.68
N ASP A 33 15.51 -8.92 1.45
CA ASP A 33 16.49 -9.92 1.04
C ASP A 33 15.88 -11.34 1.00
N GLU A 34 14.89 -11.64 1.84
CA GLU A 34 14.11 -12.90 1.78
C GLU A 34 13.52 -13.16 0.38
N TYR A 35 13.28 -12.09 -0.39
CA TYR A 35 12.68 -12.16 -1.72
C TYR A 35 13.67 -11.82 -2.84
N SER A 36 14.95 -11.62 -2.51
CA SER A 36 15.98 -11.35 -3.52
C SER A 36 16.15 -12.56 -4.44
N GLY A 37 15.97 -12.34 -5.75
CA GLY A 37 16.02 -13.43 -6.74
C GLY A 37 14.82 -14.37 -6.74
N VAL A 38 13.80 -14.14 -5.90
CA VAL A 38 12.55 -14.90 -5.92
C VAL A 38 11.65 -14.34 -7.01
N PRO A 39 11.28 -15.13 -8.05
CA PRO A 39 10.41 -14.65 -9.12
C PRO A 39 9.08 -14.12 -8.57
N GLN A 40 8.54 -13.05 -9.17
CA GLN A 40 7.22 -12.55 -8.84
C GLN A 40 6.10 -13.43 -9.39
N ASP A 41 6.43 -14.32 -10.33
CA ASP A 41 5.47 -15.25 -10.96
C ASP A 41 4.18 -14.51 -11.39
N LEU A 42 4.39 -13.39 -12.12
CA LEU A 42 3.33 -12.51 -12.57
C LEU A 42 2.47 -13.20 -13.62
N THR A 43 1.16 -13.17 -13.42
CA THR A 43 0.19 -13.58 -14.45
C THR A 43 -0.78 -12.44 -14.73
N ALA A 44 -1.17 -12.28 -15.98
CA ALA A 44 -2.15 -11.30 -16.45
C ALA A 44 -3.13 -12.01 -17.40
N VAL A 45 -4.34 -12.26 -16.92
CA VAL A 45 -5.39 -12.95 -17.70
C VAL A 45 -6.38 -11.89 -18.22
N PRO A 46 -6.60 -11.78 -19.54
CA PRO A 46 -7.55 -10.83 -20.09
C PRO A 46 -8.94 -11.00 -19.48
N PHE A 47 -9.55 -9.89 -19.11
CA PHE A 47 -10.89 -9.84 -18.51
C PHE A 47 -11.80 -8.93 -19.34
N ASP A 48 -12.94 -9.45 -19.79
CA ASP A 48 -13.95 -8.67 -20.53
C ASP A 48 -14.74 -7.76 -19.59
N ASN A 49 -14.28 -6.52 -19.44
CA ASN A 49 -14.92 -5.49 -18.63
C ASN A 49 -16.05 -4.74 -19.35
N ARG A 50 -16.40 -5.15 -20.60
CA ARG A 50 -17.40 -4.53 -21.47
C ARG A 50 -17.11 -3.07 -21.85
N GLN A 51 -15.88 -2.60 -21.75
CA GLN A 51 -15.48 -1.25 -22.13
C GLN A 51 -14.70 -1.25 -23.45
N ALA A 52 -15.10 -0.37 -24.36
CA ALA A 52 -14.52 -0.32 -25.70
C ALA A 52 -13.11 0.36 -25.72
N LEU A 53 -12.81 1.18 -24.72
CA LEU A 53 -11.62 2.03 -24.71
C LEU A 53 -10.60 1.64 -23.64
N ILE A 54 -10.91 0.64 -22.80
CA ILE A 54 -10.05 0.20 -21.70
C ILE A 54 -9.99 -1.31 -21.69
N ASP A 55 -8.80 -1.85 -21.88
CA ASP A 55 -8.51 -3.26 -21.66
C ASP A 55 -8.25 -3.52 -20.17
N THR A 56 -8.65 -4.68 -19.70
CA THR A 56 -8.49 -5.10 -18.30
C THR A 56 -7.94 -6.50 -18.23
N TRP A 57 -7.08 -6.74 -17.24
CA TRP A 57 -6.56 -8.07 -16.92
C TRP A 57 -6.75 -8.37 -15.44
N ASP A 58 -7.13 -9.61 -15.15
CA ASP A 58 -6.99 -10.19 -13.83
C ASP A 58 -5.51 -10.47 -13.58
N LEU A 59 -4.91 -9.70 -12.69
CA LEU A 59 -3.49 -9.71 -12.40
C LEU A 59 -3.24 -10.49 -11.12
N SER A 60 -2.20 -11.32 -11.10
CA SER A 60 -1.74 -11.89 -9.84
C SER A 60 -0.23 -12.13 -9.83
N TRP A 61 0.36 -12.07 -8.65
CA TRP A 61 1.80 -12.25 -8.43
C TRP A 61 2.09 -12.94 -7.10
N ALA A 62 3.32 -13.42 -6.93
CA ALA A 62 3.79 -13.99 -5.69
C ALA A 62 4.14 -12.89 -4.69
N GLY A 63 3.37 -12.76 -3.62
CA GLY A 63 3.59 -11.85 -2.50
C GLY A 63 4.44 -12.46 -1.39
N TYR A 64 4.17 -12.07 -0.14
CA TYR A 64 4.83 -12.60 1.05
C TYR A 64 4.68 -14.12 1.13
N HIS A 65 5.76 -14.83 1.39
CA HIS A 65 5.87 -16.31 1.39
C HIS A 65 5.27 -16.96 0.12
N ASN A 66 5.43 -16.30 -1.03
CA ASN A 66 4.89 -16.75 -2.32
C ASN A 66 3.38 -16.95 -2.36
N SER A 67 2.63 -16.43 -1.38
CA SER A 67 1.17 -16.42 -1.46
C SER A 67 0.71 -15.54 -2.61
N ARG A 68 -0.35 -15.98 -3.32
CA ARG A 68 -0.87 -15.22 -4.47
C ARG A 68 -1.54 -13.94 -3.98
N VAL A 69 -1.10 -12.84 -4.52
CA VAL A 69 -1.76 -11.52 -4.39
C VAL A 69 -2.41 -11.20 -5.71
N SER A 70 -3.58 -10.60 -5.67
CA SER A 70 -4.38 -10.30 -6.86
C SER A 70 -4.53 -8.80 -7.06
N GLY A 71 -4.84 -8.39 -8.28
CA GLY A 71 -5.10 -7.01 -8.65
C GLY A 71 -5.84 -6.91 -9.98
N TRP A 72 -6.32 -5.72 -10.31
CA TRP A 72 -6.73 -5.40 -11.68
C TRP A 72 -5.64 -4.58 -12.35
N LEU A 73 -5.33 -4.90 -13.61
CA LEU A 73 -4.58 -4.03 -14.49
C LEU A 73 -5.55 -3.45 -15.51
N HIS A 74 -5.57 -2.13 -15.64
CA HIS A 74 -6.29 -1.40 -16.67
C HIS A 74 -5.31 -0.65 -17.55
N ALA A 75 -5.57 -0.63 -18.86
CA ALA A 75 -4.82 0.18 -19.82
C ALA A 75 -5.73 0.67 -20.95
N PRO A 76 -5.36 1.73 -21.67
CA PRO A 76 -6.07 2.08 -22.91
C PRO A 76 -6.04 0.92 -23.91
N ALA A 77 -7.15 0.64 -24.60
CA ALA A 77 -7.27 -0.46 -25.57
C ALA A 77 -6.34 -0.30 -26.80
N ALA A 78 -5.96 0.93 -27.14
CA ALA A 78 -5.05 1.22 -28.24
C ALA A 78 -3.75 1.81 -27.71
N VAL A 79 -2.75 0.98 -27.46
CA VAL A 79 -1.45 1.39 -26.91
C VAL A 79 -0.35 1.29 -27.94
N ASN A 80 0.48 2.33 -28.05
CA ASN A 80 1.71 2.33 -28.81
C ASN A 80 2.91 2.50 -27.85
N GLY A 81 3.48 1.39 -27.39
CA GLY A 81 4.66 1.35 -26.53
C GLY A 81 4.34 1.35 -25.01
N PRO A 82 5.38 1.36 -24.17
CA PRO A 82 5.24 1.29 -22.73
C PRO A 82 4.57 2.55 -22.16
N LEU A 83 3.66 2.34 -21.19
CA LEU A 83 2.86 3.37 -20.53
C LEU A 83 3.45 3.79 -19.19
N PRO A 84 3.25 5.06 -18.79
CA PRO A 84 3.38 5.41 -17.38
C PRO A 84 2.37 4.61 -16.54
N LEU A 85 2.76 4.23 -15.33
CA LEU A 85 1.95 3.39 -14.46
C LEU A 85 1.57 4.14 -13.18
N VAL A 86 0.32 3.95 -12.76
CA VAL A 86 -0.12 4.24 -11.38
C VAL A 86 -0.46 2.93 -10.70
N ILE A 87 0.13 2.67 -9.51
CA ILE A 87 -0.24 1.55 -8.65
C ILE A 87 -1.07 2.10 -7.49
N GLU A 88 -2.32 1.65 -7.38
CA GLU A 88 -3.25 2.03 -6.32
C GLU A 88 -3.32 0.95 -5.24
N TYR A 89 -3.02 1.37 -4.00
CA TYR A 89 -3.19 0.56 -2.79
C TYR A 89 -4.47 0.95 -2.07
N LEU A 90 -5.24 -0.04 -1.68
CA LEU A 90 -6.59 0.16 -1.16
C LEU A 90 -6.65 0.37 0.36
N GLY A 91 -7.72 1.03 0.79
CA GLY A 91 -8.03 1.24 2.19
C GLY A 91 -8.37 -0.04 2.95
N TYR A 92 -8.48 0.09 4.29
CA TYR A 92 -8.86 -1.01 5.17
C TYR A 92 -10.25 -1.55 4.81
N SER A 93 -10.44 -2.85 4.90
CA SER A 93 -11.64 -3.59 4.51
C SER A 93 -12.01 -3.59 3.02
N SER A 94 -11.29 -2.85 2.20
CA SER A 94 -11.56 -2.76 0.76
C SER A 94 -11.13 -4.03 0.01
N SER A 95 -11.64 -4.17 -1.20
CA SER A 95 -11.17 -5.09 -2.23
C SER A 95 -11.04 -4.35 -3.55
N ARG A 96 -10.33 -4.96 -4.50
CA ARG A 96 -10.21 -4.44 -5.87
C ARG A 96 -11.57 -4.29 -6.59
N GLY A 97 -12.64 -4.83 -6.03
CA GLY A 97 -14.01 -4.68 -6.50
C GLY A 97 -14.24 -5.20 -7.93
N VAL A 98 -15.28 -4.67 -8.56
CA VAL A 98 -15.63 -4.93 -9.96
C VAL A 98 -14.80 -4.00 -10.85
N PRO A 99 -14.16 -4.50 -11.94
CA PRO A 99 -13.30 -3.69 -12.81
C PRO A 99 -14.13 -2.83 -13.78
N ILE A 100 -14.87 -1.87 -13.24
CA ILE A 100 -15.81 -1.03 -14.01
C ILE A 100 -15.17 0.18 -14.69
N GLY A 101 -13.86 0.35 -14.57
CA GLY A 101 -13.13 1.40 -15.26
C GLY A 101 -11.98 1.97 -14.45
N SER A 102 -11.19 2.79 -15.13
CA SER A 102 -10.06 3.49 -14.55
C SER A 102 -9.92 4.87 -15.16
N VAL A 103 -9.98 5.91 -14.33
CA VAL A 103 -9.72 7.29 -14.77
C VAL A 103 -8.29 7.44 -15.28
N PHE A 104 -7.34 6.68 -14.73
CA PHE A 104 -5.96 6.71 -15.18
C PHE A 104 -5.80 6.04 -16.55
N ALA A 105 -6.47 4.90 -16.80
CA ALA A 105 -6.44 4.28 -18.10
C ALA A 105 -7.12 5.16 -19.17
N ALA A 106 -8.23 5.82 -18.82
CA ALA A 106 -8.87 6.80 -19.71
C ALA A 106 -7.97 8.01 -20.02
N ALA A 107 -7.04 8.34 -19.11
CA ALA A 107 -6.05 9.42 -19.27
C ALA A 107 -4.75 8.95 -19.95
N GLY A 108 -4.64 7.69 -20.38
CA GLY A 108 -3.48 7.19 -21.09
C GLY A 108 -2.40 6.51 -20.23
N TYR A 109 -2.71 6.14 -19.00
CA TYR A 109 -1.80 5.43 -18.10
C TYR A 109 -2.17 3.94 -17.99
N ALA A 110 -1.22 3.09 -17.70
CA ALA A 110 -1.51 1.82 -17.06
C ALA A 110 -1.91 2.08 -15.60
N HIS A 111 -2.86 1.29 -15.08
CA HIS A 111 -3.32 1.43 -13.70
C HIS A 111 -3.47 0.04 -13.06
N ILE A 112 -2.74 -0.21 -11.99
CA ILE A 112 -2.88 -1.42 -11.18
C ILE A 112 -3.62 -1.08 -9.90
N VAL A 113 -4.71 -1.82 -9.61
CA VAL A 113 -5.44 -1.77 -8.35
C VAL A 113 -5.11 -3.03 -7.56
N VAL A 114 -4.45 -2.88 -6.42
CA VAL A 114 -3.94 -4.00 -5.61
C VAL A 114 -4.96 -4.44 -4.58
N ASP A 115 -5.27 -5.73 -4.56
CA ASP A 115 -6.17 -6.32 -3.57
C ASP A 115 -5.41 -6.56 -2.25
N PRO A 116 -5.83 -5.97 -1.11
CA PRO A 116 -5.13 -6.17 0.16
C PRO A 116 -5.39 -7.57 0.71
N ARG A 117 -4.33 -8.30 1.08
CA ARG A 117 -4.43 -9.67 1.60
C ARG A 117 -5.40 -9.79 2.75
N GLY A 118 -6.23 -10.83 2.72
CA GLY A 118 -7.17 -11.20 3.77
C GLY A 118 -8.31 -10.21 4.00
N GLN A 119 -8.40 -9.15 3.22
CA GLN A 119 -9.44 -8.11 3.33
C GLN A 119 -10.50 -8.27 2.24
N GLY A 120 -11.46 -7.34 2.18
CA GLY A 120 -12.50 -7.32 1.14
C GLY A 120 -13.92 -7.47 1.65
N TRP A 121 -14.12 -7.60 2.96
CA TRP A 121 -15.46 -7.72 3.53
C TRP A 121 -16.31 -6.44 3.41
N GLY A 122 -15.69 -5.29 3.14
CA GLY A 122 -16.37 -4.02 2.93
C GLY A 122 -16.94 -3.82 1.53
N HIS A 123 -16.49 -4.60 0.55
CA HIS A 123 -16.87 -4.43 -0.84
C HIS A 123 -16.96 -5.78 -1.56
N PRO A 124 -18.05 -6.05 -2.29
CA PRO A 124 -18.16 -7.28 -3.07
C PRO A 124 -17.10 -7.30 -4.19
N THR A 125 -16.60 -8.48 -4.48
CA THR A 125 -15.67 -8.72 -5.59
C THR A 125 -16.22 -9.83 -6.49
N LEU A 126 -15.81 -9.83 -7.77
CA LEU A 126 -16.14 -10.89 -8.72
C LEU A 126 -15.20 -12.08 -8.62
N THR A 127 -14.05 -11.90 -7.98
CA THR A 127 -13.02 -12.91 -7.84
C THR A 127 -12.71 -13.13 -6.36
N GLU A 128 -12.11 -14.26 -6.04
CA GLU A 128 -11.66 -14.51 -4.68
C GLU A 128 -10.66 -13.45 -4.25
N ASN A 129 -10.84 -12.95 -3.03
CA ASN A 129 -9.89 -12.05 -2.41
C ASN A 129 -8.56 -12.78 -2.18
N CYS A 130 -7.46 -12.02 -2.17
CA CYS A 130 -6.17 -12.54 -1.77
C CYS A 130 -6.24 -13.09 -0.33
N PRO A 131 -6.09 -14.41 -0.11
CA PRO A 131 -6.16 -14.96 1.23
C PRO A 131 -4.94 -14.57 2.05
N ASP A 132 -5.12 -14.35 3.34
CA ASP A 132 -3.99 -14.32 4.27
C ASP A 132 -3.77 -15.74 4.83
N VAL A 133 -2.84 -16.46 4.23
CA VAL A 133 -2.59 -17.87 4.53
C VAL A 133 -2.03 -18.12 5.94
N HIS A 134 -1.59 -17.09 6.64
CA HIS A 134 -1.01 -17.23 7.96
C HIS A 134 -2.05 -17.32 9.08
N ASP A 135 -3.17 -16.61 8.95
CA ASP A 135 -4.20 -16.59 9.99
C ASP A 135 -5.61 -16.95 9.49
N GLY A 136 -5.77 -17.14 8.19
CA GLY A 136 -6.99 -17.70 7.59
C GLY A 136 -8.26 -16.86 7.79
N SER A 137 -8.17 -15.64 8.26
CA SER A 137 -9.34 -14.85 8.59
C SER A 137 -9.45 -13.58 7.74
N GLY A 138 -10.45 -13.50 6.93
CA GLY A 138 -10.94 -12.25 6.37
C GLY A 138 -11.74 -11.40 7.39
N ALA A 139 -11.47 -11.58 8.70
CA ALA A 139 -12.18 -10.88 9.76
C ALA A 139 -11.46 -9.60 10.18
N PRO A 140 -12.17 -8.57 10.69
CA PRO A 140 -11.56 -7.40 11.32
C PRO A 140 -10.56 -7.78 12.41
N GLY A 141 -9.50 -6.98 12.58
CA GLY A 141 -8.48 -7.21 13.60
C GLY A 141 -7.06 -7.43 13.08
N PHE A 142 -6.82 -7.24 11.78
CA PHE A 142 -5.48 -7.38 11.17
C PHE A 142 -4.39 -6.55 11.83
N MET A 143 -4.73 -5.38 12.33
CA MET A 143 -3.78 -4.48 12.97
C MET A 143 -3.17 -5.05 14.24
N THR A 144 -3.81 -6.07 14.81
CA THR A 144 -3.41 -6.72 16.06
C THR A 144 -2.81 -8.11 15.85
N GLN A 145 -2.82 -8.60 14.60
CA GLN A 145 -2.26 -9.89 14.29
C GLN A 145 -0.74 -9.92 14.48
N SER A 146 -0.28 -10.91 15.26
CA SER A 146 1.13 -11.17 15.53
C SER A 146 1.90 -9.96 16.10
N LEU A 147 1.27 -9.15 16.95
CA LEU A 147 1.91 -7.96 17.55
C LEU A 147 3.12 -8.26 18.43
N SER A 148 3.24 -9.46 18.95
CA SER A 148 4.41 -9.89 19.72
C SER A 148 5.61 -10.23 18.86
N ASP A 149 5.39 -10.44 17.54
CA ASP A 149 6.43 -10.80 16.59
C ASP A 149 6.40 -9.87 15.36
N PRO A 150 7.38 -8.96 15.23
CA PRO A 150 7.47 -8.09 14.06
C PRO A 150 7.56 -8.84 12.74
N HIS A 151 8.21 -10.01 12.73
CA HIS A 151 8.38 -10.81 11.51
C HIS A 151 7.08 -11.45 11.05
N GLY A 152 6.21 -11.83 11.98
CA GLY A 152 4.88 -12.35 11.69
C GLY A 152 3.79 -11.28 11.50
N HIS A 153 4.08 -10.00 11.72
CA HIS A 153 3.06 -8.97 11.74
C HIS A 153 2.36 -8.76 10.41
N TYR A 154 1.03 -8.54 10.44
CA TYR A 154 0.21 -8.38 9.24
C TYR A 154 0.73 -7.29 8.28
N TYR A 155 1.11 -6.12 8.79
CA TYR A 155 1.59 -5.02 7.93
C TYR A 155 2.96 -5.28 7.31
N ARG A 156 3.83 -6.10 7.92
CA ARG A 156 5.04 -6.56 7.24
C ARG A 156 4.68 -7.34 5.98
N ARG A 157 3.70 -8.24 6.09
CA ARG A 157 3.21 -9.04 4.96
C ARG A 157 2.58 -8.16 3.88
N LEU A 158 1.68 -7.25 4.29
CA LEU A 158 0.98 -6.35 3.37
C LEU A 158 1.93 -5.41 2.63
N PHE A 159 2.94 -4.85 3.31
CA PHE A 159 3.92 -3.96 2.69
C PHE A 159 4.87 -4.72 1.75
N THR A 160 5.20 -5.96 2.09
CA THR A 160 5.95 -6.85 1.20
C THR A 160 5.17 -7.12 -0.08
N ASP A 161 3.87 -7.44 0.00
CA ASP A 161 3.02 -7.64 -1.17
C ASP A 161 2.97 -6.41 -2.07
N ALA A 162 2.80 -5.25 -1.45
CA ALA A 162 2.73 -3.97 -2.16
C ALA A 162 4.05 -3.66 -2.89
N PHE A 163 5.19 -3.93 -2.25
CA PHE A 163 6.50 -3.75 -2.87
C PHE A 163 6.76 -4.77 -3.98
N ARG A 164 6.37 -6.04 -3.78
CA ARG A 164 6.49 -7.07 -4.83
C ARG A 164 5.62 -6.77 -6.03
N CYS A 165 4.45 -6.13 -5.86
CA CYS A 165 3.67 -5.59 -6.97
C CYS A 165 4.49 -4.58 -7.80
N LEU A 166 5.16 -3.63 -7.14
CA LEU A 166 6.03 -2.68 -7.82
C LEU A 166 7.15 -3.39 -8.62
N GLN A 167 7.79 -4.41 -8.01
CA GLN A 167 8.84 -5.17 -8.69
C GLN A 167 8.28 -5.89 -9.92
N ALA A 168 7.15 -6.60 -9.78
CA ALA A 168 6.49 -7.31 -10.87
C ALA A 168 6.07 -6.36 -12.01
N ALA A 169 5.49 -5.22 -11.66
CA ALA A 169 5.04 -4.23 -12.62
C ALA A 169 6.18 -3.64 -13.46
N ARG A 170 7.38 -3.49 -12.87
CA ARG A 170 8.57 -2.98 -13.58
C ARG A 170 9.11 -3.93 -14.65
N GLU A 171 8.74 -5.21 -14.62
CA GLU A 171 9.14 -6.24 -15.57
C GLU A 171 8.11 -6.40 -16.72
N MET A 172 6.96 -5.72 -16.64
CA MET A 172 5.92 -5.79 -17.67
C MET A 172 6.31 -4.99 -18.91
N GLU A 173 6.21 -5.59 -20.10
CA GLU A 173 6.44 -4.90 -21.39
C GLU A 173 5.53 -3.69 -21.60
N LEU A 174 4.33 -3.73 -21.01
CA LEU A 174 3.34 -2.66 -21.09
C LEU A 174 3.76 -1.41 -20.28
N VAL A 175 4.69 -1.53 -19.34
CA VAL A 175 5.01 -0.49 -18.34
C VAL A 175 6.37 0.15 -18.62
N ASP A 176 6.41 1.47 -18.59
CA ASP A 176 7.66 2.22 -18.53
C ASP A 176 8.19 2.22 -17.08
N PRO A 177 9.25 1.47 -16.76
CA PRO A 177 9.74 1.34 -15.39
C PRO A 177 10.32 2.64 -14.81
N THR A 178 10.50 3.67 -15.63
CA THR A 178 10.99 4.99 -15.21
C THR A 178 9.88 5.96 -14.87
N ARG A 179 8.61 5.61 -15.19
CA ARG A 179 7.43 6.47 -15.01
C ARG A 179 6.36 5.77 -14.18
N ILE A 180 6.73 5.32 -12.98
CA ILE A 180 5.80 4.66 -12.05
C ILE A 180 5.50 5.60 -10.88
N ALA A 181 4.23 5.83 -10.60
CA ALA A 181 3.73 6.49 -9.41
C ALA A 181 2.92 5.52 -8.55
N VAL A 182 2.85 5.79 -7.25
CA VAL A 182 2.02 5.05 -6.30
C VAL A 182 0.92 5.96 -5.76
N LEU A 183 -0.24 5.37 -5.49
CA LEU A 183 -1.42 6.05 -4.97
C LEU A 183 -1.98 5.24 -3.81
N GLY A 184 -2.52 5.92 -2.80
CA GLY A 184 -3.26 5.23 -1.74
C GLY A 184 -4.04 6.16 -0.84
N HIS A 185 -5.19 5.67 -0.40
CA HIS A 185 -6.06 6.34 0.55
C HIS A 185 -6.09 5.57 1.88
N SER A 186 -6.07 6.24 3.01
CA SER A 186 -6.16 5.64 4.34
C SER A 186 -5.06 4.57 4.57
N GLN A 187 -5.40 3.30 4.79
CA GLN A 187 -4.43 2.19 4.85
C GLN A 187 -3.58 2.11 3.57
N GLY A 188 -4.20 2.32 2.41
CA GLY A 188 -3.50 2.38 1.12
C GLY A 188 -2.49 3.51 1.06
N GLY A 189 -2.80 4.66 1.68
CA GLY A 189 -1.84 5.76 1.85
C GLY A 189 -0.63 5.35 2.68
N GLY A 190 -0.83 4.61 3.76
CA GLY A 190 0.26 4.00 4.54
C GLY A 190 1.10 3.01 3.72
N GLN A 191 0.46 2.18 2.89
CA GLN A 191 1.15 1.28 1.96
C GLN A 191 1.97 2.04 0.92
N ALA A 192 1.41 3.10 0.33
CA ALA A 192 2.13 3.92 -0.65
C ALA A 192 3.39 4.54 -0.05
N ILE A 193 3.33 5.06 1.18
CA ILE A 193 4.50 5.56 1.91
C ILE A 193 5.52 4.44 2.14
N ALA A 194 5.07 3.28 2.62
CA ALA A 194 5.94 2.14 2.86
C ALA A 194 6.66 1.71 1.58
N VAL A 195 5.94 1.61 0.46
CA VAL A 195 6.53 1.25 -0.84
C VAL A 195 7.56 2.28 -1.30
N CYS A 196 7.33 3.59 -1.08
CA CYS A 196 8.32 4.61 -1.38
C CYS A 196 9.62 4.38 -0.62
N ALA A 197 9.55 4.09 0.68
CA ALA A 197 10.72 3.83 1.50
C ALA A 197 11.45 2.55 1.08
N LEU A 198 10.71 1.44 0.89
CA LEU A 198 11.27 0.17 0.44
C LEU A 198 11.90 0.27 -0.96
N ALA A 199 11.28 1.04 -1.86
CA ALA A 199 11.82 1.34 -3.18
C ALA A 199 13.14 2.11 -3.07
N ALA A 200 13.20 3.13 -2.21
CA ALA A 200 14.43 3.89 -1.97
C ALA A 200 15.55 3.02 -1.41
N MET A 201 15.27 2.10 -0.47
CA MET A 201 16.24 1.14 0.05
C MET A 201 16.83 0.23 -1.05
N ARG A 202 16.11 0.01 -2.14
CA ARG A 202 16.55 -0.78 -3.31
C ARG A 202 16.99 0.08 -4.50
N GLY A 203 17.14 1.38 -4.32
CA GLY A 203 17.56 2.29 -5.38
C GLY A 203 16.54 2.46 -6.50
N ILE A 204 15.28 2.09 -6.28
CA ILE A 204 14.19 2.25 -7.24
C ILE A 204 13.62 3.65 -7.10
N LYS A 205 13.63 4.41 -8.18
CA LYS A 205 13.03 5.75 -8.22
C LYS A 205 11.58 5.65 -8.68
N LEU A 206 10.69 6.31 -7.94
CA LEU A 206 9.30 6.51 -8.31
C LEU A 206 9.12 7.91 -8.90
N ALA A 207 8.23 8.05 -9.87
CA ALA A 207 7.87 9.34 -10.47
C ALA A 207 7.06 10.23 -9.50
N GLY A 208 6.31 9.60 -8.59
CA GLY A 208 5.53 10.32 -7.59
C GLY A 208 4.80 9.40 -6.63
N ALA A 209 4.26 10.00 -5.56
CA ALA A 209 3.36 9.35 -4.62
C ALA A 209 2.19 10.27 -4.31
N PHE A 210 0.97 9.75 -4.44
CA PHE A 210 -0.28 10.44 -4.11
C PHE A 210 -0.85 9.77 -2.87
N VAL A 211 -0.66 10.43 -1.72
CA VAL A 211 -1.00 9.87 -0.42
C VAL A 211 -2.14 10.69 0.17
N ASP A 212 -3.31 10.07 0.23
CA ASP A 212 -4.51 10.70 0.75
C ASP A 212 -4.87 10.16 2.12
N VAL A 213 -5.05 11.06 3.10
CA VAL A 213 -5.38 10.78 4.50
C VAL A 213 -4.70 9.51 5.05
N PRO A 214 -3.36 9.41 5.00
CA PRO A 214 -2.66 8.16 5.26
C PRO A 214 -2.91 7.69 6.68
N PHE A 215 -3.30 6.43 6.82
CA PHE A 215 -3.35 5.72 8.09
C PHE A 215 -1.99 5.06 8.37
N LEU A 216 -1.72 4.69 9.62
CA LEU A 216 -0.44 4.11 10.10
C LEU A 216 0.72 5.12 10.25
N CYS A 217 0.43 6.41 10.28
CA CYS A 217 1.45 7.46 10.40
C CYS A 217 1.89 7.73 11.84
N HIS A 218 0.97 7.74 12.80
CA HIS A 218 1.26 7.92 14.22
C HIS A 218 0.38 7.00 15.07
N ILE A 219 0.69 5.73 15.06
CA ILE A 219 -0.12 4.66 15.67
C ILE A 219 -0.37 4.91 17.16
N ARG A 220 0.66 5.33 17.93
CA ARG A 220 0.50 5.62 19.36
C ARG A 220 -0.59 6.65 19.60
N ARG A 221 -0.56 7.78 18.87
CA ARG A 221 -1.59 8.80 18.98
C ARG A 221 -2.97 8.25 18.58
N SER A 222 -3.03 7.45 17.51
CA SER A 222 -4.28 6.82 17.11
C SER A 222 -4.88 5.95 18.22
N CYS A 223 -4.04 5.20 18.94
CA CYS A 223 -4.46 4.43 20.11
C CYS A 223 -4.98 5.32 21.25
N ASP A 224 -4.35 6.48 21.48
CA ASP A 224 -4.70 7.38 22.57
C ASP A 224 -6.04 8.11 22.29
N ILE A 225 -6.35 8.45 21.03
CA ILE A 225 -7.53 9.25 20.64
C ILE A 225 -8.71 8.43 20.13
N ALA A 226 -8.52 7.18 19.72
CA ALA A 226 -9.61 6.33 19.22
C ALA A 226 -10.64 6.06 20.32
N THR A 227 -11.92 6.30 20.01
CA THR A 227 -13.03 6.09 20.95
C THR A 227 -13.83 4.83 20.66
N ASP A 228 -13.78 4.37 19.41
CA ASP A 228 -14.48 3.17 18.90
C ASP A 228 -13.91 2.73 17.53
N GLY A 229 -14.44 1.67 16.98
CA GLY A 229 -14.14 1.19 15.65
C GLY A 229 -13.36 -0.13 15.65
N PRO A 230 -12.85 -0.58 14.47
CA PRO A 230 -12.07 -1.83 14.36
C PRO A 230 -10.77 -1.77 15.17
N TYR A 231 -10.56 -0.68 15.87
CA TYR A 231 -9.40 -0.31 16.66
C TYR A 231 -9.77 -0.18 18.11
N ASP A 232 -10.39 -1.18 18.73
CA ASP A 232 -10.52 -1.22 20.20
C ASP A 232 -9.15 -1.47 20.85
N TRP A 233 -8.28 -0.48 20.61
CA TRP A 233 -6.92 -0.46 21.12
C TRP A 233 -6.86 -0.38 22.64
N LYS A 234 -7.96 0.01 23.31
CA LYS A 234 -7.98 0.15 24.77
C LYS A 234 -7.85 -1.20 25.46
N SER A 235 -8.54 -2.21 24.97
CA SER A 235 -8.35 -3.59 25.43
C SER A 235 -6.97 -4.12 25.09
N PHE A 236 -6.36 -3.58 24.06
CA PHE A 236 -5.10 -4.03 23.50
C PHE A 236 -3.88 -3.38 24.16
N VAL A 237 -3.88 -2.05 24.34
CA VAL A 237 -2.79 -1.29 24.99
C VAL A 237 -2.60 -1.70 26.45
N THR A 238 -3.66 -2.14 27.14
CA THR A 238 -3.57 -2.65 28.50
C THR A 238 -2.96 -4.04 28.60
N TRP A 239 -2.94 -4.80 27.50
CA TRP A 239 -2.45 -6.18 27.48
C TRP A 239 -0.98 -6.31 27.03
N LEU A 240 -0.40 -5.27 26.43
CA LEU A 240 0.95 -5.31 25.89
C LEU A 240 1.98 -4.71 26.86
N PRO A 241 3.07 -5.45 27.14
CA PRO A 241 4.24 -4.83 27.76
C PRO A 241 4.70 -3.69 26.85
N THR A 242 4.67 -2.49 27.36
CA THR A 242 4.79 -1.19 26.70
C THR A 242 6.03 -1.01 25.79
N ARG A 243 6.96 -1.96 25.76
CA ARG A 243 8.22 -1.89 25.00
C ARG A 243 8.20 -2.60 23.66
N HIS A 244 7.45 -3.69 23.48
CA HIS A 244 7.49 -4.47 22.23
C HIS A 244 6.58 -3.91 21.14
N CYS A 245 5.41 -3.43 21.48
CA CYS A 245 4.48 -2.92 20.48
C CYS A 245 4.84 -1.55 19.97
N ALA A 246 5.38 -0.68 20.82
CA ALA A 246 5.95 0.58 20.36
C ALA A 246 7.06 0.32 19.31
N ALA A 247 7.87 -0.71 19.47
CA ALA A 247 8.93 -1.05 18.53
C ALA A 247 8.41 -1.61 17.20
N VAL A 248 7.37 -2.48 17.21
CA VAL A 248 6.78 -3.00 15.96
C VAL A 248 6.06 -1.91 15.21
N LEU A 249 5.26 -1.13 15.92
CA LEU A 249 4.45 -0.07 15.35
C LEU A 249 5.31 1.13 14.91
N SER A 250 6.40 1.44 15.61
CA SER A 250 7.33 2.47 15.18
C SER A 250 8.19 2.03 14.00
N ARG A 251 8.52 0.74 13.88
CA ARG A 251 9.13 0.19 12.67
C ARG A 251 8.26 0.33 11.43
N LEU A 252 6.94 0.32 11.60
CA LEU A 252 5.98 0.57 10.53
C LEU A 252 5.75 2.06 10.28
N SER A 253 5.75 2.89 11.33
CA SER A 253 5.50 4.34 11.23
C SER A 253 6.74 5.17 10.89
N GLY A 254 7.94 4.69 11.19
CA GLY A 254 9.20 5.36 10.83
C GLY A 254 9.35 5.58 9.32
N ILE A 255 8.77 4.69 8.51
CA ILE A 255 8.70 4.83 7.05
C ILE A 255 7.94 6.11 6.65
N SER A 256 6.89 6.47 7.37
CA SER A 256 6.03 7.61 7.01
C SER A 256 6.69 8.98 7.16
N THR A 257 7.69 9.10 8.03
CA THR A 257 8.34 10.39 8.32
C THR A 257 9.42 10.76 7.29
N ALA A 258 10.01 9.77 6.63
CA ALA A 258 11.11 9.96 5.69
C ALA A 258 10.68 10.38 4.26
N CYS A 259 9.42 10.16 3.88
CA CYS A 259 8.95 10.34 2.51
C CYS A 259 8.16 11.63 2.23
N ILE A 260 7.95 12.51 3.21
CA ILE A 260 7.30 13.81 2.99
C ILE A 260 8.37 14.86 2.67
N SER A 261 9.07 14.70 1.55
CA SER A 261 9.67 15.83 0.87
C SER A 261 8.64 16.41 -0.10
N PRO A 262 8.37 17.72 -0.08
CA PRO A 262 7.52 18.33 -1.08
C PRO A 262 8.16 18.05 -2.45
N VAL A 263 7.48 17.30 -3.29
CA VAL A 263 7.79 17.18 -4.71
C VAL A 263 7.61 18.60 -5.27
N GLY A 264 8.70 19.25 -5.66
CA GLY A 264 8.67 20.58 -6.23
C GLY A 264 7.78 20.62 -7.48
N PRO A 265 7.28 21.80 -7.86
CA PRO A 265 6.32 21.98 -8.96
C PRO A 265 6.88 21.62 -10.36
N GLU A 266 8.08 21.10 -10.45
CA GLU A 266 8.76 20.82 -11.72
C GLU A 266 8.44 19.45 -12.36
N LEU A 267 7.61 18.60 -11.74
CA LEU A 267 7.36 17.24 -12.20
C LEU A 267 6.13 17.05 -13.10
N LEU A 268 5.45 18.12 -13.51
CA LEU A 268 4.39 18.06 -14.52
C LEU A 268 4.69 19.01 -15.69
N PRO A 269 5.61 18.69 -16.61
CA PRO A 269 5.69 19.42 -17.86
C PRO A 269 4.47 19.02 -18.71
N GLY A 270 3.44 19.85 -18.75
CA GLY A 270 2.27 19.65 -19.60
C GLY A 270 0.94 20.16 -19.09
N PHE A 271 0.82 20.53 -17.82
CA PHE A 271 -0.36 21.24 -17.32
C PHE A 271 -0.14 22.75 -17.42
N GLN A 272 -0.12 23.27 -18.63
CA GLN A 272 -0.42 24.69 -18.87
C GLN A 272 -1.92 24.76 -19.18
N SER A 273 -2.61 25.58 -18.40
CA SER A 273 -4.01 25.96 -18.54
C SER A 273 -4.39 26.24 -20.01
N ARG A 274 -5.36 25.50 -20.52
CA ARG A 274 -6.19 25.96 -21.64
C ARG A 274 -7.44 26.62 -21.08
#